data_4e06142e87ef33effec35a7db949ad23
#
_entry.id   4e06142e87ef33effec35a7db949ad23
#
_cell.length_a   1.000
_cell.length_b   1.000
_cell.length_c   1.000
_cell.angle_alpha   90.00
_cell.angle_beta   90.00
_cell.angle_gamma   90.00
#
_symmetry.space_group_name_H-M   'P 1'
#
loop_
_entity.id
_entity.type
_entity.pdbx_description
1 polymer ?
#
loop_
_entity_poly.entity_id
_entity_poly.type
_entity_poly.pdbx_seq_one_letter_code
_entity_poly.pdbx_strand_id
1 'polypeptide(L)'
;MTELFREHYDKDALRAMPVLTLAHVGDGVYELLARSAVAARGGQKVVDAHRQTVALVAAPAQAKAMEAILPHLTEEERSAFTRGRNAKPHSTPKHCSLREYALATGLECLFGTLYLKGETQRVLELWQMALEVLA
;
A
#
# COMPACT_ATOMS: atom_id res chain seq x y z
N MET A 1 10.32 15.35 14.73
CA MET A 1 9.54 16.09 13.75
C MET A 1 9.10 15.27 12.54
N THR A 2 9.02 14.01 12.70
CA THR A 2 8.67 13.12 11.62
C THR A 2 7.17 12.97 11.38
N GLU A 3 6.35 13.56 12.26
CA GLU A 3 4.89 13.40 12.20
C GLU A 3 4.20 14.56 11.52
N LEU A 4 4.91 15.28 10.66
CA LEU A 4 4.40 16.49 10.06
C LEU A 4 3.06 16.33 9.34
N PHE A 5 2.87 15.21 8.69
CA PHE A 5 1.72 15.00 7.83
C PHE A 5 0.74 13.96 8.35
N ARG A 6 0.82 13.58 9.63
CA ARG A 6 -0.12 12.59 10.12
C ARG A 6 -0.48 12.83 11.58
N GLU A 7 -1.67 12.35 11.92
CA GLU A 7 -2.10 12.25 13.30
C GLU A 7 -1.50 11.01 13.93
N HIS A 8 -1.40 11.02 15.25
CA HIS A 8 -0.97 9.84 16.00
C HIS A 8 -2.19 9.00 16.36
N TYR A 9 -2.19 7.74 15.94
CA TYR A 9 -3.28 6.83 16.21
C TYR A 9 -2.75 5.65 17.03
N ASP A 10 -3.42 5.37 18.15
CA ASP A 10 -3.08 4.18 18.92
C ASP A 10 -3.78 2.95 18.33
N LYS A 11 -3.47 1.80 18.91
CA LYS A 11 -3.98 0.52 18.43
C LYS A 11 -5.50 0.45 18.43
N ASP A 12 -6.14 1.00 19.48
CA ASP A 12 -7.60 0.96 19.57
C ASP A 12 -8.26 1.87 18.53
N ALA A 13 -7.69 3.05 18.32
CA ALA A 13 -8.20 3.96 17.30
C ALA A 13 -8.13 3.34 15.91
N LEU A 14 -7.03 2.64 15.61
CA LEU A 14 -6.86 1.99 14.32
C LEU A 14 -7.83 0.84 14.12
N ARG A 15 -8.09 0.06 15.18
CA ARG A 15 -9.08 -1.01 15.09
C ARG A 15 -10.49 -0.49 14.87
N ALA A 16 -10.80 0.67 15.43
CA ALA A 16 -12.12 1.28 15.28
C ALA A 16 -12.30 1.92 13.90
N MET A 17 -11.22 2.18 13.18
CA MET A 17 -11.31 2.83 11.88
C MET A 17 -11.81 1.83 10.83
N PRO A 18 -12.76 2.25 9.96
CA PRO A 18 -13.23 1.35 8.89
C PRO A 18 -12.07 0.88 8.01
N VAL A 19 -12.14 -0.39 7.63
CA VAL A 19 -11.07 -1.02 6.83
C VAL A 19 -10.79 -0.25 5.54
N LEU A 20 -11.85 0.17 4.84
CA LEU A 20 -11.67 0.86 3.57
C LEU A 20 -11.11 2.27 3.76
N THR A 21 -11.31 2.88 4.95
CA THR A 21 -10.66 4.15 5.29
C THR A 21 -9.16 3.94 5.44
N LEU A 22 -8.76 2.87 6.11
CA LEU A 22 -7.34 2.53 6.23
C LEU A 22 -6.72 2.26 4.86
N ALA A 23 -7.43 1.54 4.01
CA ALA A 23 -6.97 1.27 2.65
C ALA A 23 -6.85 2.55 1.83
N HIS A 24 -7.79 3.49 2.02
CA HIS A 24 -7.73 4.79 1.34
C HIS A 24 -6.47 5.56 1.71
N VAL A 25 -6.12 5.57 2.99
CA VAL A 25 -4.86 6.19 3.44
C VAL A 25 -3.67 5.45 2.84
N GLY A 26 -3.70 4.14 2.88
CA GLY A 26 -2.61 3.31 2.33
C GLY A 26 -2.41 3.48 0.84
N ASP A 27 -3.50 3.69 0.10
CA ASP A 27 -3.41 3.99 -1.32
C ASP A 27 -2.60 5.26 -1.55
N GLY A 28 -2.86 6.30 -0.77
CA GLY A 28 -2.10 7.54 -0.86
C GLY A 28 -0.63 7.36 -0.51
N VAL A 29 -0.36 6.60 0.54
CA VAL A 29 1.02 6.32 0.96
C VAL A 29 1.77 5.55 -0.13
N TYR A 30 1.17 4.49 -0.64
CA TYR A 30 1.78 3.66 -1.67
C TYR A 30 2.02 4.46 -2.96
N GLU A 31 1.04 5.26 -3.35
CA GLU A 31 1.14 6.11 -4.53
C GLU A 31 2.26 7.12 -4.39
N LEU A 32 2.39 7.75 -3.23
CA LEU A 32 3.47 8.70 -2.99
C LEU A 32 4.85 8.03 -3.11
N LEU A 33 4.98 6.84 -2.56
CA LEU A 33 6.23 6.08 -2.65
C LEU A 33 6.55 5.74 -4.11
N ALA A 34 5.55 5.31 -4.88
CA ALA A 34 5.73 4.98 -6.28
C ALA A 34 6.12 6.20 -7.10
N ARG A 35 5.43 7.32 -6.90
CA ARG A 35 5.76 8.57 -7.61
C ARG A 35 7.16 9.06 -7.26
N SER A 36 7.53 8.93 -6.01
CA SER A 36 8.88 9.32 -5.56
C SER A 36 9.96 8.46 -6.22
N ALA A 37 9.72 7.14 -6.30
CA ALA A 37 10.65 6.23 -6.95
C ALA A 37 10.80 6.56 -8.44
N VAL A 38 9.68 6.85 -9.11
CA VAL A 38 9.70 7.21 -10.53
C VAL A 38 10.44 8.53 -10.73
N ALA A 39 10.16 9.53 -9.90
CA ALA A 39 10.83 10.83 -9.97
C ALA A 39 12.35 10.68 -9.83
N ALA A 40 12.79 9.75 -8.97
CA ALA A 40 14.22 9.52 -8.74
C ALA A 40 14.92 8.97 -9.98
N ARG A 41 14.19 8.34 -10.90
CA ARG A 41 14.78 7.84 -12.15
C ARG A 41 15.24 8.99 -13.05
N GLY A 42 14.52 10.12 -13.02
CA GLY A 42 14.87 11.32 -13.78
C GLY A 42 14.68 11.19 -15.28
N GLY A 43 14.75 12.31 -15.94
CA GLY A 43 14.85 12.36 -17.41
C GLY A 43 13.60 12.05 -18.22
N GLN A 44 12.47 11.71 -17.58
CA GLN A 44 11.26 11.36 -18.32
C GLN A 44 10.28 12.54 -18.38
N LYS A 45 9.43 12.51 -19.39
CA LYS A 45 8.31 13.45 -19.47
C LYS A 45 7.22 13.06 -18.49
N VAL A 46 6.35 14.01 -18.14
CA VAL A 46 5.26 13.77 -17.19
C VAL A 46 4.37 12.59 -17.61
N VAL A 47 4.08 12.47 -18.91
CA VAL A 47 3.24 11.38 -19.39
C VAL A 47 3.92 10.02 -19.18
N ASP A 48 5.23 9.96 -19.35
CA ASP A 48 5.97 8.73 -19.13
C ASP A 48 6.10 8.42 -17.65
N ALA A 49 6.31 9.46 -16.81
CA ALA A 49 6.33 9.29 -15.37
C ALA A 49 5.00 8.73 -14.87
N HIS A 50 3.89 9.23 -15.39
CA HIS A 50 2.56 8.73 -15.03
C HIS A 50 2.42 7.25 -15.41
N ARG A 51 2.83 6.90 -16.62
CA ARG A 51 2.76 5.50 -17.08
C ARG A 51 3.60 4.58 -16.21
N GLN A 52 4.80 5.02 -15.84
CA GLN A 52 5.68 4.25 -14.97
C GLN A 52 5.07 4.08 -13.57
N THR A 53 4.42 5.13 -13.05
CA THR A 53 3.74 5.05 -11.75
C THR A 53 2.60 4.05 -11.81
N VAL A 54 1.76 4.11 -12.86
CA VAL A 54 0.65 3.17 -13.01
C VAL A 54 1.16 1.73 -13.02
N ALA A 55 2.29 1.47 -13.66
CA ALA A 55 2.87 0.13 -13.69
C ALA A 55 3.23 -0.39 -12.29
N LEU A 56 3.52 0.51 -11.35
CA LEU A 56 3.85 0.13 -9.97
C LEU A 56 2.62 -0.01 -9.09
N VAL A 57 1.55 0.77 -9.35
CA VAL A 57 0.42 0.85 -8.43
C VAL A 57 -0.84 0.14 -8.91
N ALA A 58 -0.88 -0.35 -10.14
CA ALA A 58 -2.03 -1.10 -10.64
C ALA A 58 -2.25 -2.34 -9.79
N ALA A 59 -3.50 -2.77 -9.65
CA ALA A 59 -3.85 -3.89 -8.78
C ALA A 59 -3.04 -5.16 -9.03
N PRO A 60 -2.78 -5.57 -10.28
CA PRO A 60 -1.92 -6.74 -10.50
C PRO A 60 -0.50 -6.56 -9.97
N ALA A 61 0.08 -5.36 -10.09
CA ALA A 61 1.40 -5.09 -9.56
C ALA A 61 1.39 -5.10 -8.03
N GLN A 62 0.36 -4.50 -7.44
CA GLN A 62 0.21 -4.51 -5.98
C GLN A 62 0.06 -5.94 -5.46
N ALA A 63 -0.69 -6.78 -6.16
CA ALA A 63 -0.85 -8.18 -5.78
C ALA A 63 0.49 -8.92 -5.78
N LYS A 64 1.29 -8.69 -6.81
CA LYS A 64 2.62 -9.28 -6.90
C LYS A 64 3.51 -8.81 -5.76
N ALA A 65 3.47 -7.51 -5.46
CA ALA A 65 4.24 -6.94 -4.34
C ALA A 65 3.79 -7.55 -3.02
N MET A 66 2.48 -7.69 -2.81
CA MET A 66 1.96 -8.24 -1.57
C MET A 66 2.38 -9.68 -1.37
N GLU A 67 2.40 -10.48 -2.41
CA GLU A 67 2.87 -11.86 -2.33
C GLU A 67 4.33 -11.93 -1.88
N ALA A 68 5.15 -11.02 -2.35
CA ALA A 68 6.56 -10.97 -1.95
C ALA A 68 6.73 -10.52 -0.48
N ILE A 69 5.88 -9.63 -0.02
CA ILE A 69 5.94 -9.07 1.34
C ILE A 69 5.39 -10.04 2.39
N LEU A 70 4.37 -10.79 2.03
CA LEU A 70 3.59 -11.59 2.97
C LEU A 70 4.41 -12.48 3.90
N PRO A 71 5.42 -13.23 3.43
CA PRO A 71 6.20 -14.10 4.34
C PRO A 71 7.01 -13.34 5.39
N HIS A 72 7.16 -12.03 5.23
CA HIS A 72 8.00 -11.21 6.11
C HIS A 72 7.19 -10.42 7.15
N LEU A 73 5.86 -10.56 7.16
CA LEU A 73 5.00 -9.79 8.03
C LEU A 73 5.01 -10.34 9.46
N THR A 74 4.95 -9.43 10.44
CA THR A 74 4.65 -9.79 11.82
C THR A 74 3.18 -10.20 11.92
N GLU A 75 2.78 -10.74 13.07
CA GLU A 75 1.38 -11.10 13.30
C GLU A 75 0.45 -9.89 13.21
N GLU A 76 0.85 -8.76 13.80
CA GLU A 76 0.05 -7.54 13.74
C GLU A 76 -0.09 -7.04 12.30
N GLU A 77 1.00 -7.07 11.55
CA GLU A 77 0.97 -6.66 10.15
C GLU A 77 0.09 -7.59 9.32
N ARG A 78 0.20 -8.88 9.57
CA ARG A 78 -0.64 -9.87 8.87
C ARG A 78 -2.12 -9.66 9.20
N SER A 79 -2.42 -9.28 10.43
CA SER A 79 -3.81 -8.99 10.84
C SER A 79 -4.37 -7.80 10.06
N ALA A 80 -3.59 -6.73 9.92
CA ALA A 80 -4.01 -5.56 9.15
C ALA A 80 -4.22 -5.91 7.68
N PHE A 81 -3.30 -6.67 7.10
CA PHE A 81 -3.44 -7.16 5.73
C PHE A 81 -4.70 -8.00 5.57
N THR A 82 -4.94 -8.94 6.49
CA THR A 82 -6.09 -9.85 6.40
C THR A 82 -7.42 -9.10 6.45
N ARG A 83 -7.51 -8.08 7.30
CA ARG A 83 -8.71 -7.24 7.34
C ARG A 83 -9.01 -6.62 5.98
N GLY A 84 -7.99 -6.07 5.33
CA GLY A 84 -8.14 -5.46 4.01
C GLY A 84 -8.47 -6.48 2.95
N ARG A 85 -7.78 -7.62 2.97
CA ARG A 85 -8.03 -8.70 2.00
C ARG A 85 -9.46 -9.21 2.07
N ASN A 86 -10.02 -9.26 3.26
CA ASN A 86 -11.36 -9.79 3.48
C ASN A 86 -12.48 -8.76 3.27
N ALA A 87 -12.13 -7.51 3.00
CA ALA A 87 -13.15 -6.48 2.75
C ALA A 87 -13.86 -6.75 1.43
N LYS A 88 -15.17 -6.55 1.42
CA LYS A 88 -15.95 -6.75 0.19
C LYS A 88 -15.78 -5.55 -0.73
N PRO A 89 -15.54 -5.77 -2.03
CA PRO A 89 -15.44 -4.67 -2.97
C PRO A 89 -16.80 -3.98 -3.14
N HIS A 90 -16.78 -2.65 -3.35
CA HIS A 90 -17.99 -1.89 -3.63
C HIS A 90 -18.57 -2.21 -5.01
N SER A 91 -17.72 -2.64 -5.93
CA SER A 91 -18.11 -2.96 -7.29
C SER A 91 -17.18 -4.05 -7.82
N THR A 92 -17.61 -4.69 -8.92
CA THR A 92 -16.77 -5.69 -9.57
C THR A 92 -15.54 -5.03 -10.19
N PRO A 93 -14.33 -5.50 -9.86
CA PRO A 93 -13.11 -4.95 -10.47
C PRO A 93 -13.14 -5.16 -11.99
N LYS A 94 -12.67 -4.15 -12.73
CA LYS A 94 -12.72 -4.19 -14.20
C LYS A 94 -11.41 -4.59 -14.86
N HIS A 95 -10.28 -4.33 -14.20
CA HIS A 95 -8.96 -4.50 -14.80
C HIS A 95 -8.07 -5.46 -14.02
N CYS A 96 -8.67 -6.28 -13.17
CA CYS A 96 -7.93 -7.25 -12.39
C CYS A 96 -8.89 -8.34 -11.91
N SER A 97 -8.34 -9.46 -11.44
CA SER A 97 -9.13 -10.53 -10.84
C SER A 97 -9.59 -10.11 -9.44
N LEU A 98 -10.57 -10.84 -8.91
CA LEU A 98 -11.02 -10.64 -7.53
C LEU A 98 -9.87 -10.88 -6.55
N ARG A 99 -9.03 -11.88 -6.84
CA ARG A 99 -7.86 -12.18 -6.01
C ARG A 99 -6.87 -11.03 -6.00
N GLU A 100 -6.58 -10.47 -7.17
CA GLU A 100 -5.67 -9.32 -7.27
C GLU A 100 -6.22 -8.11 -6.54
N TYR A 101 -7.51 -7.86 -6.69
CA TYR A 101 -8.18 -6.78 -5.98
C TYR A 101 -8.07 -6.95 -4.47
N ALA A 102 -8.33 -8.16 -3.98
CA ALA A 102 -8.27 -8.44 -2.54
C ALA A 102 -6.86 -8.25 -1.99
N LEU A 103 -5.85 -8.73 -2.72
CA LEU A 103 -4.46 -8.56 -2.30
C LEU A 103 -4.06 -7.08 -2.29
N ALA A 104 -4.50 -6.33 -3.30
CA ALA A 104 -4.20 -4.90 -3.36
C ALA A 104 -4.85 -4.14 -2.21
N THR A 105 -6.11 -4.45 -1.90
CA THR A 105 -6.80 -3.82 -0.78
C THR A 105 -6.12 -4.17 0.54
N GLY A 106 -5.68 -5.41 0.68
CA GLY A 106 -4.93 -5.83 1.86
C GLY A 106 -3.61 -5.07 2.01
N LEU A 107 -2.90 -4.89 0.90
CA LEU A 107 -1.66 -4.11 0.90
C LEU A 107 -1.90 -2.67 1.32
N GLU A 108 -2.94 -2.05 0.77
CA GLU A 108 -3.28 -0.68 1.11
C GLU A 108 -3.66 -0.54 2.58
N CYS A 109 -4.44 -1.49 3.10
CA CYS A 109 -4.81 -1.48 4.51
C CYS A 109 -3.59 -1.63 5.41
N LEU A 110 -2.65 -2.50 5.04
CA LEU A 110 -1.40 -2.68 5.75
C LEU A 110 -0.59 -1.39 5.78
N PHE A 111 -0.39 -0.77 4.62
CA PHE A 111 0.41 0.45 4.53
C PHE A 111 -0.26 1.62 5.26
N GLY A 112 -1.58 1.73 5.16
CA GLY A 112 -2.31 2.77 5.87
C GLY A 112 -2.20 2.62 7.38
N THR A 113 -2.34 1.39 7.86
CA THR A 113 -2.22 1.09 9.28
C THR A 113 -0.83 1.45 9.81
N LEU A 114 0.21 1.01 9.11
CA LEU A 114 1.59 1.29 9.52
C LEU A 114 1.89 2.78 9.51
N TYR A 115 1.43 3.47 8.49
CA TYR A 115 1.65 4.90 8.38
C TYR A 115 1.00 5.66 9.54
N LEU A 116 -0.27 5.40 9.79
CA LEU A 116 -1.00 6.09 10.86
C LEU A 116 -0.49 5.71 12.25
N LYS A 117 0.06 4.52 12.38
CA LYS A 117 0.66 4.06 13.63
C LYS A 117 2.01 4.73 13.89
N GLY A 118 2.60 5.36 12.88
CA GLY A 118 3.89 6.03 13.02
C GLY A 118 5.08 5.15 12.66
N GLU A 119 4.86 3.97 12.09
CA GLU A 119 5.93 3.04 11.76
C GLU A 119 6.49 3.32 10.36
N THR A 120 7.02 4.52 10.18
CA THR A 120 7.53 4.98 8.90
C THR A 120 8.68 4.12 8.37
N GLN A 121 9.59 3.71 9.26
CA GLN A 121 10.72 2.89 8.86
C GLN A 121 10.24 1.54 8.31
N ARG A 122 9.23 0.96 8.94
CA ARG A 122 8.69 -0.32 8.48
C ARG A 122 8.00 -0.18 7.12
N VAL A 123 7.29 0.93 6.90
CA VAL A 123 6.71 1.24 5.59
C VAL A 123 7.79 1.22 4.52
N LEU A 124 8.92 1.87 4.78
CA LEU A 124 10.02 1.93 3.82
C LEU A 124 10.65 0.55 3.58
N GLU A 125 10.79 -0.26 4.62
CA GLU A 125 11.31 -1.63 4.46
C GLU A 125 10.43 -2.47 3.57
N LEU A 126 9.11 -2.43 3.80
CA LEU A 126 8.17 -3.20 2.99
C LEU A 126 8.11 -2.66 1.56
N TRP A 127 8.16 -1.35 1.40
CA TRP A 127 8.21 -0.74 0.08
C TRP A 127 9.43 -1.20 -0.71
N GLN A 128 10.58 -1.30 -0.04
CA GLN A 128 11.80 -1.76 -0.69
C GLN A 128 11.65 -3.19 -1.20
N MET A 129 11.00 -4.05 -0.42
CA MET A 129 10.72 -5.42 -0.85
C MET A 129 9.82 -5.42 -2.08
N ALA A 130 8.80 -4.54 -2.11
CA ALA A 130 7.90 -4.42 -3.25
C ALA A 130 8.67 -4.00 -4.51
N LEU A 131 9.53 -3.00 -4.39
CA LEU A 131 10.31 -2.52 -5.53
C LEU A 131 11.18 -3.61 -6.15
N GLU A 132 11.77 -4.45 -5.30
CA GLU A 132 12.65 -5.52 -5.79
C GLU A 132 11.96 -6.47 -6.74
N VAL A 133 10.67 -6.73 -6.56
CA VAL A 133 9.95 -7.65 -7.44
C VAL A 133 9.24 -6.92 -8.59
N LEU A 134 9.09 -5.61 -8.51
CA LEU A 134 8.39 -4.84 -9.55
C LEU A 134 9.35 -4.15 -10.52
N ALA A 135 10.59 -3.96 -10.11
CA ALA A 135 11.58 -3.30 -10.94
C ALA A 135 12.13 -4.21 -12.02
#